data_3b82da355a48a91f02fc43c9b9a86838
#
_entry.id   3b82da355a48a91f02fc43c9b9a86838
#
_cell.length_a   1.000
_cell.length_b   1.000
_cell.length_c   1.000
_cell.angle_alpha   90.00
_cell.angle_beta   90.00
_cell.angle_gamma   90.00
#
_symmetry.space_group_name_H-M   'P 1'
#
loop_
_entity.id
_entity.type
_entity.pdbx_description
1 polymer ?
#
loop_
_entity_poly.entity_id
_entity_poly.type
_entity_poly.pdbx_seq_one_letter_code
_entity_poly.pdbx_strand_id
1 'polypeptide(L)'
;MRTVFPSPEVTPGHRSPVPAPGKTSCEPSFSSQTANSLAMIIITRPDASEEQIQHIVSRIADWGLRAEVSRGEMRVVIGVIGAEDKIRQKPLGAFPGVESVMPVLKPYKLVSYEFRGTPSRVKVGDVIVGSKEVVVMAGPCSVESEDQILSIAQSIRDSGAKILRGGAFKPRTSPYSFQGLGKVGLQLLAEARRESGLPIITEVMDTKDLELVAEYADCLQIGARNMQNFSLLREVGRTHLPVMLKRGMAASIKDLLMSAEYILSEGNFNVLLCERGIRTFETMTRNTLDLNAVPVLKAETHLPIVVDPTHGIGIRDFVPAMALAAVAAGADSIMIEVHNAPELAKSDGEQSLLPKEFDDLVRRVRDVAEAVGRAL
;
A
#
# COMPACT_ATOMS: atom_id res chain seq x y z
N MET A 1 20.87 63.63 -4.71
CA MET A 1 20.40 63.87 -3.32
C MET A 1 20.13 62.51 -2.70
N ARG A 2 21.00 62.07 -1.82
CA ARG A 2 20.85 60.85 -1.03
C ARG A 2 20.36 61.26 0.35
N THR A 3 19.17 60.88 0.74
CA THR A 3 18.63 61.06 2.09
C THR A 3 19.07 59.88 2.95
N VAL A 4 19.88 60.19 3.96
CA VAL A 4 20.35 59.27 5.01
C VAL A 4 19.35 59.36 6.17
N PHE A 5 18.78 58.25 6.61
CA PHE A 5 18.00 58.15 7.83
C PHE A 5 18.90 57.67 8.99
N PRO A 6 18.80 58.25 10.18
CA PRO A 6 19.58 57.83 11.33
C PRO A 6 18.98 56.60 12.01
N SER A 7 19.87 55.74 12.53
CA SER A 7 19.56 54.56 13.35
C SER A 7 19.11 54.96 14.76
N PRO A 8 18.19 54.23 15.44
CA PRO A 8 17.86 54.49 16.83
C PRO A 8 18.88 53.91 17.79
N GLU A 9 19.23 54.70 18.80
CA GLU A 9 20.08 54.34 19.95
C GLU A 9 19.38 53.29 20.83
N VAL A 10 20.14 52.24 21.20
CA VAL A 10 19.72 51.20 22.15
C VAL A 10 20.26 51.57 23.55
N THR A 11 19.38 51.87 24.46
CA THR A 11 19.70 52.06 25.88
C THR A 11 19.83 50.70 26.61
N PRO A 12 20.80 50.49 27.50
CA PRO A 12 20.94 49.20 28.21
C PRO A 12 19.94 49.12 29.37
N GLY A 13 19.01 48.17 29.25
CA GLY A 13 18.10 47.81 30.32
C GLY A 13 18.75 46.88 31.38
N HIS A 14 18.56 47.26 32.67
CA HIS A 14 18.94 46.49 33.83
C HIS A 14 18.38 45.07 33.82
N ARG A 15 19.27 44.08 33.93
CA ARG A 15 18.89 42.68 34.17
C ARG A 15 18.83 42.41 35.69
N SER A 16 17.65 42.08 36.17
CA SER A 16 17.47 41.47 37.49
C SER A 16 17.93 40.01 37.50
N PRO A 17 18.50 39.46 38.58
CA PRO A 17 19.00 38.10 38.61
C PRO A 17 17.86 37.07 38.66
N VAL A 18 17.94 36.04 37.77
CA VAL A 18 17.05 34.87 37.74
C VAL A 18 17.44 33.94 38.92
N PRO A 19 16.50 33.47 39.75
CA PRO A 19 16.79 32.50 40.79
C PRO A 19 17.12 31.13 40.23
N ALA A 20 18.09 30.43 40.83
CA ALA A 20 18.54 29.10 40.47
C ALA A 20 17.39 28.06 40.59
N PRO A 21 17.31 27.07 39.67
CA PRO A 21 16.29 26.01 39.74
C PRO A 21 16.58 25.07 40.91
N GLY A 22 15.63 24.96 41.83
CA GLY A 22 15.61 23.97 42.87
C GLY A 22 15.59 22.55 42.31
N LYS A 23 16.45 21.69 42.83
CA LYS A 23 16.43 20.24 42.55
C LYS A 23 15.17 19.63 43.14
N THR A 24 14.14 19.46 42.29
CA THR A 24 13.05 18.52 42.52
C THR A 24 13.35 17.27 41.70
N SER A 25 13.76 16.22 42.40
CA SER A 25 13.85 14.86 41.85
C SER A 25 12.42 14.39 41.54
N CYS A 26 11.96 14.59 40.31
CA CYS A 26 10.85 13.84 39.76
C CYS A 26 11.42 12.58 39.09
N GLU A 27 11.38 11.47 39.79
CA GLU A 27 11.46 10.17 39.21
C GLU A 27 10.23 10.04 38.29
N PRO A 28 10.38 9.73 36.96
CA PRO A 28 9.24 9.41 36.14
C PRO A 28 8.72 8.03 36.59
N SER A 29 7.57 8.02 37.23
CA SER A 29 6.81 6.79 37.45
C SER A 29 6.40 6.20 36.09
N PHE A 30 7.21 5.30 35.56
CA PHE A 30 6.87 4.41 34.47
C PHE A 30 5.87 3.36 34.97
N SER A 31 4.60 3.71 35.09
CA SER A 31 3.54 2.72 35.28
C SER A 31 2.23 3.25 34.74
N SER A 32 1.85 2.78 33.54
CA SER A 32 0.48 2.51 33.04
C SER A 32 0.28 2.47 31.51
N GLN A 33 1.31 2.64 30.69
CA GLN A 33 1.12 2.55 29.22
C GLN A 33 1.39 1.16 28.62
N THR A 34 1.92 0.21 29.38
CA THR A 34 2.26 -1.15 28.89
C THR A 34 1.10 -2.15 28.94
N ALA A 35 -0.01 -1.81 29.59
CA ALA A 35 -1.11 -2.76 29.81
C ALA A 35 -2.00 -2.99 28.58
N ASN A 36 -1.88 -2.20 27.52
CA ASN A 36 -2.74 -2.28 26.32
C ASN A 36 -1.97 -2.48 25.01
N SER A 37 -0.68 -2.79 25.04
CA SER A 37 0.08 -3.07 23.82
C SER A 37 -0.03 -4.52 23.43
N LEU A 38 -0.11 -4.76 22.12
CA LEU A 38 -0.05 -6.10 21.53
C LEU A 38 1.34 -6.67 21.80
N ALA A 39 1.44 -7.75 22.57
CA ALA A 39 2.71 -8.35 22.99
C ALA A 39 3.14 -9.51 22.08
N MET A 40 2.18 -10.23 21.49
CA MET A 40 2.45 -11.41 20.68
C MET A 40 1.32 -11.66 19.69
N ILE A 41 1.64 -12.27 18.55
CA ILE A 41 0.66 -12.73 17.54
C ILE A 41 0.79 -14.24 17.41
N ILE A 42 -0.35 -14.92 17.46
CA ILE A 42 -0.50 -16.35 17.20
C ILE A 42 -1.26 -16.50 15.89
N ILE A 43 -0.71 -17.29 14.98
CA ILE A 43 -1.35 -17.64 13.72
C ILE A 43 -1.75 -19.09 13.78
N THR A 44 -3.01 -19.35 13.49
CA THR A 44 -3.51 -20.74 13.46
C THR A 44 -3.29 -21.35 12.08
N ARG A 45 -3.28 -22.68 12.06
CA ARG A 45 -3.36 -23.44 10.80
C ARG A 45 -4.71 -23.21 10.14
N PRO A 46 -4.81 -23.37 8.81
CA PRO A 46 -6.08 -23.23 8.09
C PRO A 46 -7.15 -24.25 8.53
N ASP A 47 -6.72 -25.42 9.04
CA ASP A 47 -7.54 -26.53 9.52
C ASP A 47 -7.79 -26.48 11.05
N ALA A 48 -7.37 -25.42 11.74
CA ALA A 48 -7.57 -25.29 13.17
C ALA A 48 -9.08 -25.25 13.53
N SER A 49 -9.50 -26.16 14.42
CA SER A 49 -10.89 -26.23 14.88
C SER A 49 -11.23 -25.07 15.82
N GLU A 50 -12.52 -24.71 15.90
CA GLU A 50 -13.00 -23.70 16.85
C GLU A 50 -12.66 -24.07 18.30
N GLU A 51 -12.68 -25.35 18.65
CA GLU A 51 -12.30 -25.83 20.00
C GLU A 51 -10.83 -25.52 20.30
N GLN A 52 -9.93 -25.71 19.34
CA GLN A 52 -8.51 -25.38 19.46
C GLN A 52 -8.31 -23.87 19.65
N ILE A 53 -9.04 -23.04 18.88
CA ILE A 53 -8.99 -21.58 18.99
C ILE A 53 -9.46 -21.14 20.37
N GLN A 54 -10.59 -21.66 20.86
CA GLN A 54 -11.12 -21.34 22.18
C GLN A 54 -10.19 -21.81 23.31
N HIS A 55 -9.53 -22.94 23.14
CA HIS A 55 -8.53 -23.42 24.09
C HIS A 55 -7.36 -22.43 24.19
N ILE A 56 -6.83 -21.94 23.06
CA ILE A 56 -5.73 -20.95 23.04
C ILE A 56 -6.18 -19.67 23.76
N VAL A 57 -7.39 -19.16 23.44
CA VAL A 57 -7.94 -17.94 24.04
C VAL A 57 -8.10 -18.08 25.54
N SER A 58 -8.64 -19.21 26.01
CA SER A 58 -8.79 -19.50 27.46
C SER A 58 -7.45 -19.51 28.17
N ARG A 59 -6.44 -20.16 27.59
CA ARG A 59 -5.08 -20.20 28.18
C ARG A 59 -4.43 -18.84 28.27
N ILE A 60 -4.65 -17.95 27.27
CA ILE A 60 -4.17 -16.57 27.30
C ILE A 60 -4.84 -15.81 28.46
N ALA A 61 -6.15 -16.00 28.64
CA ALA A 61 -6.90 -15.39 29.75
C ALA A 61 -6.44 -15.88 31.11
N ASP A 62 -6.13 -17.18 31.28
CA ASP A 62 -5.58 -17.77 32.50
C ASP A 62 -4.25 -17.12 32.93
N TRP A 63 -3.49 -16.59 31.99
CA TRP A 63 -2.23 -15.88 32.25
C TRP A 63 -2.44 -14.39 32.58
N GLY A 64 -3.71 -13.94 32.65
CA GLY A 64 -4.04 -12.53 32.92
C GLY A 64 -3.76 -11.61 31.74
N LEU A 65 -3.80 -12.14 30.52
CA LEU A 65 -3.62 -11.43 29.27
C LEU A 65 -4.95 -11.42 28.48
N ARG A 66 -5.08 -10.50 27.53
CA ARG A 66 -6.26 -10.41 26.68
C ARG A 66 -5.95 -10.98 25.30
N ALA A 67 -6.86 -11.80 24.76
CA ALA A 67 -6.81 -12.28 23.40
C ALA A 67 -7.77 -11.49 22.52
N GLU A 68 -7.31 -11.01 21.37
CA GLU A 68 -8.15 -10.50 20.28
C GLU A 68 -8.11 -11.46 19.12
N VAL A 69 -9.27 -12.02 18.74
CA VAL A 69 -9.39 -13.03 17.70
C VAL A 69 -9.91 -12.38 16.43
N SER A 70 -9.13 -12.40 15.38
CA SER A 70 -9.54 -12.01 14.03
C SER A 70 -9.72 -13.26 13.18
N ARG A 71 -10.90 -13.39 12.55
CA ARG A 71 -11.28 -14.53 11.72
C ARG A 71 -11.32 -14.12 10.27
N GLY A 72 -10.29 -14.53 9.52
CA GLY A 72 -10.28 -14.44 8.07
C GLY A 72 -10.82 -15.73 7.45
N GLU A 73 -11.10 -15.69 6.17
CA GLU A 73 -11.58 -16.86 5.42
C GLU A 73 -10.55 -18.00 5.33
N MET A 74 -9.26 -17.66 5.39
CA MET A 74 -8.17 -18.64 5.25
C MET A 74 -7.57 -19.06 6.58
N ARG A 75 -7.58 -18.21 7.61
CA ARG A 75 -6.89 -18.43 8.89
C ARG A 75 -7.50 -17.58 9.99
N VAL A 76 -7.25 -18.00 11.23
CA VAL A 76 -7.52 -17.19 12.42
C VAL A 76 -6.20 -16.63 12.94
N VAL A 77 -6.21 -15.35 13.31
CA VAL A 77 -5.10 -14.65 13.91
C VAL A 77 -5.50 -14.21 15.31
N ILE A 78 -4.68 -14.55 16.33
CA ILE A 78 -4.97 -14.21 17.72
C ILE A 78 -3.89 -13.24 18.20
N GLY A 79 -4.28 -11.98 18.41
CA GLY A 79 -3.45 -10.96 19.05
C GLY A 79 -3.46 -11.13 20.58
N VAL A 80 -2.30 -11.21 21.19
CA VAL A 80 -2.17 -11.26 22.66
C VAL A 80 -1.78 -9.88 23.17
N ILE A 81 -2.63 -9.31 24.01
CA ILE A 81 -2.46 -7.97 24.55
C ILE A 81 -2.11 -8.05 26.04
N GLY A 82 -1.05 -7.33 26.43
CA GLY A 82 -0.60 -7.24 27.79
C GLY A 82 0.92 -7.15 27.91
N ALA A 83 1.46 -7.40 29.10
CA ALA A 83 2.89 -7.31 29.35
C ALA A 83 3.67 -8.47 28.68
N GLU A 84 4.64 -8.12 27.85
CA GLU A 84 5.43 -9.07 27.02
C GLU A 84 6.20 -10.09 27.88
N ASP A 85 6.73 -9.68 29.03
CA ASP A 85 7.47 -10.53 29.96
C ASP A 85 6.66 -11.72 30.47
N LYS A 86 5.34 -11.55 30.59
CA LYS A 86 4.43 -12.63 31.06
C LYS A 86 4.23 -13.73 30.01
N ILE A 87 4.32 -13.40 28.73
CA ILE A 87 3.99 -14.33 27.65
C ILE A 87 5.23 -14.90 26.96
N ARG A 88 6.37 -14.20 26.98
CA ARG A 88 7.59 -14.58 26.24
C ARG A 88 8.09 -15.98 26.56
N GLN A 89 7.85 -16.48 27.77
CA GLN A 89 8.28 -17.80 28.22
C GLN A 89 7.20 -18.89 28.09
N LYS A 90 6.02 -18.55 27.55
CA LYS A 90 4.91 -19.50 27.43
C LYS A 90 5.02 -20.35 26.17
N PRO A 91 4.76 -21.66 26.21
CA PRO A 91 4.93 -22.56 25.09
C PRO A 91 3.78 -22.49 24.08
N LEU A 92 3.45 -21.30 23.60
CA LEU A 92 2.30 -21.08 22.70
C LEU A 92 2.41 -21.86 21.38
N GLY A 93 3.62 -22.01 20.85
CA GLY A 93 3.85 -22.78 19.63
C GLY A 93 3.57 -24.29 19.75
N ALA A 94 3.44 -24.80 21.00
CA ALA A 94 3.12 -26.21 21.25
C ALA A 94 1.60 -26.49 21.27
N PHE A 95 0.73 -25.47 21.22
CA PHE A 95 -0.72 -25.69 21.24
C PHE A 95 -1.22 -26.27 19.91
N PRO A 96 -2.12 -27.25 19.99
CA PRO A 96 -2.77 -27.80 18.80
C PRO A 96 -3.47 -26.67 18.00
N GLY A 97 -3.31 -26.69 16.68
CA GLY A 97 -3.88 -25.66 15.80
C GLY A 97 -3.04 -24.41 15.62
N VAL A 98 -1.93 -24.24 16.36
CA VAL A 98 -0.99 -23.13 16.14
C VAL A 98 -0.04 -23.46 14.99
N GLU A 99 0.12 -22.54 14.06
CA GLU A 99 1.11 -22.61 12.99
C GLU A 99 2.39 -21.85 13.37
N SER A 100 2.24 -20.63 13.91
CA SER A 100 3.38 -19.82 14.33
C SER A 100 3.03 -18.83 15.45
N VAL A 101 4.05 -18.43 16.22
CA VAL A 101 3.95 -17.46 17.30
C VAL A 101 5.06 -16.43 17.17
N MET A 102 4.72 -15.14 17.26
CA MET A 102 5.65 -14.05 17.01
C MET A 102 5.62 -12.98 18.11
N PRO A 103 6.77 -12.63 18.71
CA PRO A 103 6.87 -11.53 19.67
C PRO A 103 6.73 -10.16 18.96
N VAL A 104 6.11 -9.17 19.66
CA VAL A 104 5.90 -7.83 19.13
C VAL A 104 7.03 -6.89 19.49
N LEU A 105 8.05 -6.79 18.63
CA LEU A 105 9.12 -5.78 18.74
C LEU A 105 8.82 -4.53 17.89
N LYS A 106 8.10 -4.69 16.77
CA LYS A 106 7.64 -3.58 15.89
C LYS A 106 6.13 -3.41 16.04
N PRO A 107 5.54 -2.25 15.75
CA PRO A 107 4.09 -2.03 15.83
C PRO A 107 3.30 -2.78 14.74
N TYR A 108 3.97 -3.34 13.73
CA TYR A 108 3.43 -4.22 12.70
C TYR A 108 4.19 -5.54 12.72
N LYS A 109 3.54 -6.66 12.41
CA LYS A 109 4.09 -8.01 12.52
C LYS A 109 3.91 -8.84 11.26
N LEU A 110 2.65 -9.00 10.85
CA LEU A 110 2.29 -9.85 9.73
C LEU A 110 2.91 -9.36 8.43
N VAL A 111 3.08 -8.04 8.27
CA VAL A 111 3.75 -7.43 7.13
C VAL A 111 5.27 -7.49 7.20
N SER A 112 5.87 -7.75 8.40
CA SER A 112 7.32 -7.67 8.56
C SER A 112 8.04 -8.78 7.80
N TYR A 113 9.25 -8.48 7.32
CA TYR A 113 10.09 -9.49 6.68
C TYR A 113 10.38 -10.67 7.62
N GLU A 114 10.53 -10.40 8.92
CA GLU A 114 10.78 -11.41 9.98
C GLU A 114 9.66 -12.44 10.09
N PHE A 115 8.42 -12.04 9.77
CA PHE A 115 7.26 -12.94 9.83
C PHE A 115 7.39 -14.11 8.86
N ARG A 116 7.82 -13.87 7.63
CA ARG A 116 7.86 -14.88 6.58
C ARG A 116 9.29 -15.38 6.27
N GLY A 117 10.29 -14.53 6.48
CA GLY A 117 11.70 -14.81 6.18
C GLY A 117 12.05 -14.91 4.68
N THR A 118 11.05 -14.80 3.81
CA THR A 118 11.19 -14.84 2.35
C THR A 118 10.19 -13.89 1.68
N PRO A 119 10.54 -13.27 0.54
CA PRO A 119 9.62 -12.42 -0.20
C PRO A 119 8.33 -13.17 -0.60
N SER A 120 7.20 -12.48 -0.47
CA SER A 120 5.90 -12.98 -0.92
C SER A 120 5.78 -12.94 -2.43
N ARG A 121 4.99 -13.86 -2.94
CA ARG A 121 4.53 -13.89 -4.32
C ARG A 121 3.02 -13.79 -4.33
N VAL A 122 2.49 -12.75 -4.96
CA VAL A 122 1.06 -12.48 -5.01
C VAL A 122 0.56 -12.77 -6.42
N LYS A 123 -0.44 -13.64 -6.52
CA LYS A 123 -1.03 -14.03 -7.80
C LYS A 123 -2.22 -13.12 -8.12
N VAL A 124 -2.19 -12.46 -9.28
CA VAL A 124 -3.28 -11.64 -9.84
C VAL A 124 -3.71 -12.27 -11.16
N GLY A 125 -4.87 -12.90 -11.21
CA GLY A 125 -5.21 -13.79 -12.32
C GLY A 125 -4.15 -14.89 -12.46
N ASP A 126 -3.47 -14.97 -13.59
CA ASP A 126 -2.35 -15.90 -13.80
C ASP A 126 -0.96 -15.25 -13.65
N VAL A 127 -0.89 -13.96 -13.34
CA VAL A 127 0.34 -13.19 -13.19
C VAL A 127 0.84 -13.25 -11.74
N ILE A 128 2.15 -13.47 -11.55
CA ILE A 128 2.78 -13.52 -10.23
C ILE A 128 3.62 -12.26 -10.02
N VAL A 129 3.22 -11.39 -9.10
CA VAL A 129 3.98 -10.22 -8.66
C VAL A 129 4.86 -10.59 -7.47
N GLY A 130 6.13 -10.16 -7.46
CA GLY A 130 7.11 -10.50 -6.43
C GLY A 130 7.99 -11.70 -6.81
N SER A 131 8.02 -12.08 -8.09
CA SER A 131 8.94 -13.07 -8.65
C SER A 131 10.24 -12.40 -9.16
N LYS A 132 11.05 -13.14 -9.90
CA LYS A 132 12.21 -12.58 -10.62
C LYS A 132 11.78 -11.62 -11.75
N GLU A 133 10.61 -11.81 -12.30
CA GLU A 133 10.02 -10.99 -13.37
C GLU A 133 9.50 -9.66 -12.79
N VAL A 134 9.78 -8.56 -13.49
CA VAL A 134 9.16 -7.24 -13.22
C VAL A 134 7.83 -7.20 -13.95
N VAL A 135 6.74 -6.94 -13.24
CA VAL A 135 5.41 -6.91 -13.82
C VAL A 135 5.02 -5.48 -14.23
N VAL A 136 4.60 -5.28 -15.46
CA VAL A 136 4.06 -3.99 -15.92
C VAL A 136 2.55 -4.02 -15.86
N MET A 137 1.97 -3.13 -15.05
CA MET A 137 0.55 -2.85 -14.98
C MET A 137 0.28 -1.57 -15.77
N ALA A 138 -0.67 -1.60 -16.71
CA ALA A 138 -0.98 -0.42 -17.52
C ALA A 138 -2.47 -0.29 -17.83
N GLY A 139 -2.89 0.90 -18.26
CA GLY A 139 -4.27 1.18 -18.67
C GLY A 139 -4.69 2.61 -18.35
N PRO A 140 -5.93 3.00 -18.65
CA PRO A 140 -6.38 4.38 -18.47
C PRO A 140 -6.61 4.73 -17.00
N CYS A 141 -6.52 6.02 -16.65
CA CYS A 141 -6.90 6.50 -15.33
C CYS A 141 -8.34 6.08 -15.01
N SER A 142 -9.28 6.36 -15.92
CA SER A 142 -10.69 5.98 -15.83
C SER A 142 -11.16 5.24 -17.07
N VAL A 143 -12.12 4.33 -16.89
CA VAL A 143 -12.90 3.75 -17.98
C VAL A 143 -13.93 4.78 -18.44
N GLU A 144 -13.90 5.17 -19.70
CA GLU A 144 -14.70 6.28 -20.23
C GLU A 144 -15.65 5.87 -21.36
N SER A 145 -15.29 4.83 -22.12
CA SER A 145 -16.09 4.19 -23.16
C SER A 145 -15.56 2.79 -23.47
N GLU A 146 -16.36 2.02 -24.19
CA GLU A 146 -15.99 0.69 -24.70
C GLU A 146 -14.79 0.77 -25.65
N ASP A 147 -14.87 1.62 -26.67
CA ASP A 147 -13.80 1.81 -27.65
C ASP A 147 -12.46 2.19 -27.00
N GLN A 148 -12.51 3.08 -25.99
CA GLN A 148 -11.32 3.49 -25.26
C GLN A 148 -10.67 2.31 -24.55
N ILE A 149 -11.43 1.58 -23.73
CA ILE A 149 -10.84 0.53 -22.88
C ILE A 149 -10.38 -0.67 -23.68
N LEU A 150 -11.12 -1.09 -24.72
CA LEU A 150 -10.75 -2.20 -25.58
C LEU A 150 -9.49 -1.88 -26.38
N SER A 151 -9.43 -0.70 -27.01
CA SER A 151 -8.26 -0.31 -27.81
C SER A 151 -7.00 -0.17 -26.95
N ILE A 152 -7.13 0.39 -25.74
CA ILE A 152 -6.00 0.51 -24.79
C ILE A 152 -5.58 -0.87 -24.31
N ALA A 153 -6.51 -1.74 -23.90
CA ALA A 153 -6.19 -3.09 -23.41
C ALA A 153 -5.41 -3.91 -24.44
N GLN A 154 -5.84 -3.85 -25.71
CA GLN A 154 -5.14 -4.49 -26.81
C GLN A 154 -3.72 -3.93 -26.99
N SER A 155 -3.59 -2.60 -27.05
CA SER A 155 -2.31 -1.94 -27.29
C SER A 155 -1.29 -2.20 -26.16
N ILE A 156 -1.70 -2.12 -24.88
CA ILE A 156 -0.80 -2.37 -23.76
C ILE A 156 -0.39 -3.84 -23.67
N ARG A 157 -1.29 -4.78 -23.99
CA ARG A 157 -0.97 -6.21 -24.08
C ARG A 157 0.11 -6.47 -25.10
N ASP A 158 -0.05 -5.92 -26.32
CA ASP A 158 0.88 -6.11 -27.42
C ASP A 158 2.26 -5.50 -27.10
N SER A 159 2.30 -4.44 -26.30
CA SER A 159 3.53 -3.83 -25.79
C SER A 159 4.16 -4.61 -24.61
N GLY A 160 3.44 -5.58 -23.99
CA GLY A 160 3.99 -6.43 -22.94
C GLY A 160 3.50 -6.15 -21.53
N ALA A 161 2.45 -5.34 -21.34
CA ALA A 161 1.77 -5.26 -20.05
C ALA A 161 1.17 -6.61 -19.67
N LYS A 162 1.15 -6.91 -18.37
CA LYS A 162 0.63 -8.18 -17.83
C LYS A 162 -0.68 -8.00 -17.05
N ILE A 163 -1.01 -6.80 -16.62
CA ILE A 163 -2.22 -6.49 -15.85
C ILE A 163 -2.84 -5.20 -16.40
N LEU A 164 -4.15 -5.24 -16.68
CA LEU A 164 -4.94 -4.08 -17.06
C LEU A 164 -5.38 -3.32 -15.81
N ARG A 165 -5.02 -2.03 -15.70
CA ARG A 165 -5.56 -1.15 -14.68
C ARG A 165 -6.60 -0.21 -15.30
N GLY A 166 -7.67 0.08 -14.56
CA GLY A 166 -8.68 1.05 -14.97
C GLY A 166 -9.63 1.37 -13.81
N GLY A 167 -9.97 2.64 -13.63
CA GLY A 167 -10.92 3.06 -12.59
C GLY A 167 -12.35 3.06 -13.13
N ALA A 168 -13.23 2.21 -12.60
CA ALA A 168 -14.66 2.26 -12.85
C ALA A 168 -15.36 3.31 -11.97
N PHE A 169 -14.82 3.53 -10.77
CA PHE A 169 -15.21 4.57 -9.82
C PHE A 169 -14.05 5.56 -9.65
N LYS A 170 -14.34 6.84 -9.43
CA LYS A 170 -13.31 7.90 -9.31
C LYS A 170 -13.52 8.75 -8.08
N PRO A 171 -12.56 8.75 -7.12
CA PRO A 171 -12.61 9.66 -5.98
C PRO A 171 -12.32 11.09 -6.44
N ARG A 172 -13.29 11.98 -6.35
CA ARG A 172 -13.15 13.37 -6.79
C ARG A 172 -13.31 14.35 -5.63
N THR A 173 -12.53 15.41 -5.65
CA THR A 173 -12.68 16.53 -4.70
C THR A 173 -13.94 17.33 -4.99
N SER A 174 -14.32 17.47 -6.27
CA SER A 174 -15.55 18.15 -6.69
C SER A 174 -16.64 17.13 -7.05
N PRO A 175 -17.87 17.27 -6.53
CA PRO A 175 -18.98 16.39 -6.88
C PRO A 175 -19.45 16.58 -8.34
N TYR A 176 -19.03 17.66 -9.00
CA TYR A 176 -19.38 17.95 -10.39
C TYR A 176 -18.41 17.33 -11.40
N SER A 177 -17.29 16.77 -10.94
CA SER A 177 -16.33 16.07 -11.80
C SER A 177 -16.85 14.69 -12.18
N PHE A 178 -16.32 14.12 -13.27
CA PHE A 178 -16.64 12.77 -13.70
C PHE A 178 -16.36 11.75 -12.60
N GLN A 179 -17.38 11.04 -12.13
CA GLN A 179 -17.32 10.10 -11.02
C GLN A 179 -16.97 8.66 -11.43
N GLY A 180 -16.76 8.41 -12.73
CA GLY A 180 -16.62 7.07 -13.32
C GLY A 180 -17.95 6.55 -13.87
N LEU A 181 -17.90 5.41 -14.56
CA LEU A 181 -19.07 4.75 -15.13
C LEU A 181 -19.72 3.73 -14.17
N GLY A 182 -19.14 3.54 -12.97
CA GLY A 182 -19.67 2.60 -11.97
C GLY A 182 -19.75 1.18 -12.51
N LYS A 183 -20.91 0.52 -12.34
CA LYS A 183 -21.13 -0.86 -12.78
C LYS A 183 -20.88 -1.04 -14.29
N VAL A 184 -21.26 -0.10 -15.11
CA VAL A 184 -20.98 -0.16 -16.57
C VAL A 184 -19.48 -0.18 -16.83
N GLY A 185 -18.70 0.62 -16.10
CA GLY A 185 -17.24 0.61 -16.21
C GLY A 185 -16.62 -0.74 -15.79
N LEU A 186 -17.19 -1.42 -14.79
CA LEU A 186 -16.76 -2.76 -14.39
C LEU A 186 -17.07 -3.80 -15.48
N GLN A 187 -18.24 -3.71 -16.11
CA GLN A 187 -18.62 -4.59 -17.22
C GLN A 187 -17.69 -4.41 -18.43
N LEU A 188 -17.34 -3.16 -18.77
CA LEU A 188 -16.40 -2.84 -19.83
C LEU A 188 -14.97 -3.35 -19.51
N LEU A 189 -14.54 -3.29 -18.26
CA LEU A 189 -13.28 -3.91 -17.83
C LEU A 189 -13.31 -5.42 -18.00
N ALA A 190 -14.41 -6.09 -17.64
CA ALA A 190 -14.56 -7.53 -17.81
C ALA A 190 -14.54 -7.93 -19.32
N GLU A 191 -15.12 -7.12 -20.18
CA GLU A 191 -15.05 -7.27 -21.62
C GLU A 191 -13.60 -7.16 -22.11
N ALA A 192 -12.90 -6.09 -21.69
CA ALA A 192 -11.50 -5.87 -22.04
C ALA A 192 -10.60 -7.03 -21.56
N ARG A 193 -10.87 -7.60 -20.35
CA ARG A 193 -10.19 -8.82 -19.88
C ARG A 193 -10.44 -10.01 -20.82
N ARG A 194 -11.68 -10.21 -21.23
CA ARG A 194 -12.04 -11.34 -22.11
C ARG A 194 -11.30 -11.26 -23.44
N GLU A 195 -11.17 -10.08 -24.03
CA GLU A 195 -10.55 -9.88 -25.33
C GLU A 195 -9.02 -9.83 -25.27
N SER A 196 -8.47 -9.18 -24.25
CA SER A 196 -7.02 -9.04 -24.13
C SER A 196 -6.35 -10.20 -23.37
N GLY A 197 -7.08 -10.92 -22.53
CA GLY A 197 -6.53 -11.91 -21.60
C GLY A 197 -5.82 -11.30 -20.38
N LEU A 198 -5.81 -9.96 -20.23
CA LEU A 198 -5.15 -9.30 -19.10
C LEU A 198 -6.04 -9.33 -17.86
N PRO A 199 -5.55 -9.82 -16.69
CA PRO A 199 -6.28 -9.68 -15.43
C PRO A 199 -6.45 -8.21 -15.05
N ILE A 200 -7.53 -7.93 -14.30
CA ILE A 200 -7.97 -6.57 -13.97
C ILE A 200 -7.57 -6.17 -12.57
N ILE A 201 -7.00 -4.96 -12.43
CA ILE A 201 -6.92 -4.25 -11.16
C ILE A 201 -7.77 -2.98 -11.23
N THR A 202 -8.71 -2.82 -10.30
CA THR A 202 -9.59 -1.65 -10.23
C THR A 202 -9.82 -1.19 -8.79
N GLU A 203 -10.13 0.11 -8.61
CA GLU A 203 -10.25 0.73 -7.31
C GLU A 203 -11.61 0.47 -6.69
N VAL A 204 -11.60 0.05 -5.41
CA VAL A 204 -12.77 0.06 -4.51
C VAL A 204 -12.64 1.23 -3.56
N MET A 205 -13.70 2.05 -3.44
CA MET A 205 -13.66 3.29 -2.66
C MET A 205 -14.44 3.22 -1.35
N ASP A 206 -15.47 2.39 -1.30
CA ASP A 206 -16.37 2.26 -0.15
C ASP A 206 -16.69 0.78 0.09
N THR A 207 -16.96 0.42 1.33
CA THR A 207 -17.36 -0.94 1.72
C THR A 207 -18.65 -1.39 1.04
N LYS A 208 -19.56 -0.47 0.69
CA LYS A 208 -20.82 -0.78 -0.02
C LYS A 208 -20.58 -1.30 -1.44
N ASP A 209 -19.49 -0.85 -2.08
CA ASP A 209 -19.20 -1.22 -3.46
C ASP A 209 -18.28 -2.45 -3.55
N LEU A 210 -17.79 -2.95 -2.41
CA LEU A 210 -16.79 -4.01 -2.36
C LEU A 210 -17.28 -5.28 -3.05
N GLU A 211 -18.46 -5.76 -2.72
CA GLU A 211 -19.02 -6.98 -3.30
C GLU A 211 -19.16 -6.85 -4.83
N LEU A 212 -19.71 -5.72 -5.29
CA LEU A 212 -19.85 -5.43 -6.71
C LEU A 212 -18.48 -5.36 -7.42
N VAL A 213 -17.50 -4.67 -6.85
CA VAL A 213 -16.17 -4.56 -7.46
C VAL A 213 -15.45 -5.91 -7.48
N ALA A 214 -15.58 -6.69 -6.40
CA ALA A 214 -14.98 -8.02 -6.27
C ALA A 214 -15.51 -9.04 -7.28
N GLU A 215 -16.75 -8.88 -7.77
CA GLU A 215 -17.33 -9.73 -8.83
C GLU A 215 -16.56 -9.61 -10.16
N TYR A 216 -15.96 -8.44 -10.43
CA TYR A 216 -15.30 -8.15 -11.71
C TYR A 216 -13.77 -8.11 -11.64
N ALA A 217 -13.19 -7.76 -10.50
CA ALA A 217 -11.76 -7.54 -10.33
C ALA A 217 -10.99 -8.83 -10.07
N ASP A 218 -9.75 -8.91 -10.57
CA ASP A 218 -8.75 -9.93 -10.20
C ASP A 218 -7.82 -9.42 -9.08
N CYS A 219 -7.79 -8.11 -8.86
CA CYS A 219 -7.09 -7.45 -7.75
C CYS A 219 -7.84 -6.17 -7.36
N LEU A 220 -8.05 -5.96 -6.07
CA LEU A 220 -8.65 -4.75 -5.52
C LEU A 220 -7.57 -3.68 -5.31
N GLN A 221 -7.80 -2.46 -5.80
CA GLN A 221 -6.94 -1.32 -5.48
C GLN A 221 -7.56 -0.49 -4.37
N ILE A 222 -6.78 -0.20 -3.33
CA ILE A 222 -7.11 0.82 -2.33
C ILE A 222 -6.33 2.09 -2.69
N GLY A 223 -7.06 3.14 -3.06
CA GLY A 223 -6.48 4.43 -3.43
C GLY A 223 -5.79 5.13 -2.26
N ALA A 224 -4.84 6.02 -2.57
CA ALA A 224 -4.05 6.74 -1.56
C ALA A 224 -4.89 7.53 -0.54
N ARG A 225 -6.08 8.03 -0.94
CA ARG A 225 -7.01 8.71 -0.04
C ARG A 225 -7.68 7.79 0.96
N ASN A 226 -7.76 6.49 0.66
CA ASN A 226 -8.36 5.45 1.47
C ASN A 226 -7.33 4.58 2.21
N MET A 227 -6.03 4.92 2.18
CA MET A 227 -4.98 4.13 2.83
C MET A 227 -5.27 3.92 4.33
N GLN A 228 -5.87 4.89 4.99
CA GLN A 228 -6.24 4.82 6.41
C GLN A 228 -7.75 4.66 6.65
N ASN A 229 -8.50 4.26 5.64
CA ASN A 229 -9.89 3.86 5.81
C ASN A 229 -9.93 2.43 6.41
N PHE A 230 -9.69 2.32 7.71
CA PHE A 230 -9.54 1.04 8.41
C PHE A 230 -10.78 0.14 8.29
N SER A 231 -11.97 0.71 8.16
CA SER A 231 -13.18 -0.07 7.90
C SER A 231 -13.11 -0.77 6.54
N LEU A 232 -12.71 -0.03 5.50
CA LEU A 232 -12.52 -0.60 4.16
C LEU A 232 -11.37 -1.62 4.14
N LEU A 233 -10.24 -1.33 4.84
CA LEU A 233 -9.10 -2.24 4.91
C LEU A 233 -9.47 -3.59 5.54
N ARG A 234 -10.31 -3.60 6.59
CA ARG A 234 -10.81 -4.83 7.19
C ARG A 234 -11.70 -5.61 6.23
N GLU A 235 -12.64 -4.95 5.57
CA GLU A 235 -13.54 -5.63 4.63
C GLU A 235 -12.80 -6.24 3.44
N VAL A 236 -11.85 -5.53 2.82
CA VAL A 236 -11.01 -6.11 1.75
C VAL A 236 -10.09 -7.21 2.29
N GLY A 237 -9.68 -7.12 3.56
CA GLY A 237 -8.90 -8.15 4.26
C GLY A 237 -9.65 -9.47 4.45
N ARG A 238 -10.98 -9.44 4.44
CA ARG A 238 -11.83 -10.65 4.51
C ARG A 238 -12.06 -11.31 3.17
N THR A 239 -11.71 -10.64 2.07
CA THR A 239 -11.83 -11.21 0.73
C THR A 239 -10.66 -12.14 0.40
N HIS A 240 -10.82 -12.99 -0.63
CA HIS A 240 -9.73 -13.81 -1.18
C HIS A 240 -8.90 -13.08 -2.24
N LEU A 241 -9.40 -11.95 -2.75
CA LEU A 241 -8.76 -11.23 -3.83
C LEU A 241 -7.47 -10.56 -3.35
N PRO A 242 -6.43 -10.52 -4.19
CA PRO A 242 -5.27 -9.68 -3.94
C PRO A 242 -5.67 -8.22 -3.76
N VAL A 243 -4.95 -7.52 -2.87
CA VAL A 243 -5.19 -6.11 -2.57
C VAL A 243 -3.92 -5.31 -2.83
N MET A 244 -3.98 -4.30 -3.69
CA MET A 244 -2.92 -3.32 -3.84
C MET A 244 -3.25 -2.08 -3.01
N LEU A 245 -2.43 -1.80 -2.00
CA LEU A 245 -2.56 -0.66 -1.10
C LEU A 245 -1.63 0.47 -1.55
N LYS A 246 -2.19 1.59 -1.99
CA LYS A 246 -1.43 2.78 -2.38
C LYS A 246 -1.10 3.67 -1.18
N ARG A 247 0.17 4.06 -1.06
CA ARG A 247 0.65 4.96 -0.01
C ARG A 247 -0.08 6.30 -0.05
N GLY A 248 -0.53 6.77 1.10
CA GLY A 248 -1.13 8.09 1.27
C GLY A 248 -0.11 9.21 1.05
N MET A 249 -0.57 10.36 0.53
CA MET A 249 0.30 11.48 0.12
C MET A 249 1.05 12.14 1.29
N ALA A 250 0.58 11.98 2.52
CA ALA A 250 1.23 12.48 3.75
C ALA A 250 1.57 11.33 4.72
N ALA A 251 1.67 10.10 4.21
CA ALA A 251 1.91 8.91 5.01
C ALA A 251 3.40 8.54 5.02
N SER A 252 3.92 8.20 6.20
CA SER A 252 5.22 7.58 6.34
C SER A 252 5.20 6.13 5.84
N ILE A 253 6.38 5.52 5.65
CA ILE A 253 6.51 4.09 5.36
C ILE A 253 5.87 3.27 6.50
N LYS A 254 6.06 3.69 7.74
CA LYS A 254 5.44 3.05 8.91
C LYS A 254 3.91 3.05 8.83
N ASP A 255 3.31 4.17 8.43
CA ASP A 255 1.85 4.27 8.29
C ASP A 255 1.32 3.34 7.20
N LEU A 256 2.05 3.19 6.08
CA LEU A 256 1.74 2.25 5.01
C LEU A 256 1.77 0.80 5.51
N LEU A 257 2.83 0.43 6.25
CA LEU A 257 2.97 -0.92 6.81
C LEU A 257 1.89 -1.20 7.87
N MET A 258 1.56 -0.24 8.73
CA MET A 258 0.47 -0.36 9.69
C MET A 258 -0.90 -0.51 9.00
N SER A 259 -1.12 0.17 7.89
CA SER A 259 -2.34 0.03 7.11
C SER A 259 -2.43 -1.34 6.42
N ALA A 260 -1.32 -1.84 5.90
CA ALA A 260 -1.26 -3.19 5.34
C ALA A 260 -1.49 -4.26 6.43
N GLU A 261 -0.97 -4.04 7.65
CA GLU A 261 -1.20 -4.93 8.80
C GLU A 261 -2.70 -5.16 9.06
N TYR A 262 -3.55 -4.13 8.89
CA TYR A 262 -5.02 -4.29 9.02
C TYR A 262 -5.58 -5.29 8.01
N ILE A 263 -5.09 -5.30 6.78
CA ILE A 263 -5.55 -6.25 5.76
C ILE A 263 -5.09 -7.67 6.12
N LEU A 264 -3.80 -7.82 6.48
CA LEU A 264 -3.25 -9.12 6.84
C LEU A 264 -3.87 -9.69 8.11
N SER A 265 -4.23 -8.83 9.08
CA SER A 265 -4.86 -9.26 10.35
C SER A 265 -6.26 -9.86 10.17
N GLU A 266 -6.93 -9.55 9.07
CA GLU A 266 -8.21 -10.17 8.70
C GLU A 266 -8.03 -11.49 7.90
N GLY A 267 -6.76 -11.90 7.63
CA GLY A 267 -6.43 -13.18 7.00
C GLY A 267 -6.00 -13.10 5.53
N ASN A 268 -6.08 -11.96 4.88
CA ASN A 268 -5.64 -11.79 3.50
C ASN A 268 -4.14 -11.43 3.43
N PHE A 269 -3.31 -12.39 3.04
CA PHE A 269 -1.87 -12.23 2.86
C PHE A 269 -1.46 -11.86 1.43
N ASN A 270 -2.42 -11.71 0.51
CA ASN A 270 -2.17 -11.36 -0.88
C ASN A 270 -2.17 -9.83 -1.06
N VAL A 271 -1.20 -9.14 -0.46
CA VAL A 271 -1.11 -7.69 -0.46
C VAL A 271 0.09 -7.23 -1.25
N LEU A 272 -0.10 -6.20 -2.08
CA LEU A 272 0.91 -5.44 -2.80
C LEU A 272 0.97 -4.03 -2.21
N LEU A 273 2.17 -3.51 -1.95
CA LEU A 273 2.37 -2.13 -1.51
C LEU A 273 2.71 -1.25 -2.71
N CYS A 274 2.10 -0.08 -2.82
CA CYS A 274 2.34 0.81 -3.95
C CYS A 274 2.82 2.19 -3.50
N GLU A 275 4.09 2.50 -3.82
CA GLU A 275 4.62 3.86 -3.74
C GLU A 275 4.09 4.66 -4.94
N ARG A 276 3.55 5.86 -4.69
CA ARG A 276 2.93 6.72 -5.70
C ARG A 276 3.22 8.22 -5.53
N GLY A 277 4.23 8.55 -4.76
CA GLY A 277 4.61 9.90 -4.42
C GLY A 277 3.95 10.44 -3.15
N ILE A 278 4.70 11.26 -2.46
CA ILE A 278 4.29 11.98 -1.25
C ILE A 278 4.31 13.48 -1.48
N ARG A 279 3.53 14.23 -0.72
CA ARG A 279 3.59 15.69 -0.70
C ARG A 279 4.79 16.13 0.11
N THR A 280 5.59 17.01 -0.50
CA THR A 280 6.74 17.65 0.14
C THR A 280 6.63 19.16 -0.07
N PHE A 281 7.66 19.90 0.26
CA PHE A 281 7.77 21.33 -0.05
C PHE A 281 7.98 21.62 -1.55
N GLU A 282 8.35 20.59 -2.36
CA GLU A 282 8.56 20.74 -3.79
C GLU A 282 7.24 20.85 -4.55
N THR A 283 7.15 21.82 -5.46
CA THR A 283 5.94 22.14 -6.22
C THR A 283 6.08 22.03 -7.73
N MET A 284 7.29 21.76 -8.23
CA MET A 284 7.55 21.61 -9.68
C MET A 284 6.96 20.31 -10.25
N THR A 285 6.63 19.36 -9.39
CA THR A 285 5.98 18.10 -9.75
C THR A 285 4.73 17.89 -8.92
N ARG A 286 3.82 17.02 -9.37
CA ARG A 286 2.57 16.72 -8.66
C ARG A 286 2.81 16.22 -7.24
N ASN A 287 3.80 15.35 -7.08
CA ASN A 287 4.30 14.81 -5.81
C ASN A 287 5.80 14.53 -5.94
N THR A 288 6.46 14.29 -4.84
CA THR A 288 7.82 13.71 -4.82
C THR A 288 7.69 12.20 -4.82
N LEU A 289 8.09 11.54 -5.91
CA LEU A 289 8.15 10.07 -5.95
C LEU A 289 9.31 9.59 -5.06
N ASP A 290 8.97 8.93 -3.95
CA ASP A 290 9.94 8.48 -2.95
C ASP A 290 10.52 7.11 -3.34
N LEU A 291 11.51 7.12 -4.22
CA LEU A 291 12.19 5.88 -4.62
C LEU A 291 13.04 5.28 -3.50
N ASN A 292 13.41 6.04 -2.45
CA ASN A 292 14.05 5.49 -1.26
C ASN A 292 13.13 4.51 -0.53
N ALA A 293 11.80 4.68 -0.66
CA ALA A 293 10.85 3.75 -0.07
C ALA A 293 11.00 2.32 -0.59
N VAL A 294 11.47 2.13 -1.83
CA VAL A 294 11.59 0.79 -2.44
C VAL A 294 12.58 -0.09 -1.67
N PRO A 295 13.87 0.25 -1.55
CA PRO A 295 14.82 -0.59 -0.80
C PRO A 295 14.47 -0.67 0.69
N VAL A 296 13.91 0.39 1.31
CA VAL A 296 13.48 0.37 2.70
C VAL A 296 12.34 -0.63 2.90
N LEU A 297 11.29 -0.59 2.06
CA LEU A 297 10.20 -1.56 2.13
C LEU A 297 10.68 -2.99 1.86
N LYS A 298 11.61 -3.19 0.93
CA LYS A 298 12.22 -4.51 0.69
C LYS A 298 12.94 -5.08 1.91
N ALA A 299 13.53 -4.23 2.75
CA ALA A 299 14.17 -4.63 4.00
C ALA A 299 13.15 -4.86 5.14
N GLU A 300 12.09 -4.07 5.19
CA GLU A 300 11.12 -4.07 6.29
C GLU A 300 9.99 -5.09 6.13
N THR A 301 9.60 -5.43 4.88
CA THR A 301 8.46 -6.28 4.61
C THR A 301 8.77 -7.38 3.59
N HIS A 302 8.02 -8.48 3.69
CA HIS A 302 8.04 -9.55 2.69
C HIS A 302 7.12 -9.27 1.49
N LEU A 303 6.28 -8.22 1.54
CA LEU A 303 5.27 -7.91 0.52
C LEU A 303 5.91 -7.36 -0.76
N PRO A 304 5.36 -7.67 -1.94
CA PRO A 304 5.84 -7.09 -3.20
C PRO A 304 5.58 -5.60 -3.29
N ILE A 305 6.50 -4.88 -3.94
CA ILE A 305 6.48 -3.43 -4.08
C ILE A 305 6.16 -3.02 -5.52
N VAL A 306 5.10 -2.26 -5.66
CA VAL A 306 4.67 -1.60 -6.90
C VAL A 306 5.10 -0.13 -6.83
N VAL A 307 5.53 0.45 -7.92
CA VAL A 307 5.75 1.90 -8.03
C VAL A 307 4.85 2.46 -9.12
N ASP A 308 4.14 3.53 -8.80
CA ASP A 308 3.30 4.29 -9.70
C ASP A 308 3.94 5.65 -10.00
N PRO A 309 4.82 5.73 -11.00
CA PRO A 309 5.51 6.96 -11.35
C PRO A 309 4.56 7.98 -11.97
N THR A 310 3.48 7.55 -12.62
CA THR A 310 2.52 8.44 -13.27
C THR A 310 1.87 9.38 -12.25
N HIS A 311 1.34 8.85 -11.16
CA HIS A 311 0.81 9.67 -10.07
C HIS A 311 1.91 10.29 -9.20
N GLY A 312 3.09 9.70 -9.19
CA GLY A 312 4.24 10.20 -8.45
C GLY A 312 4.71 11.54 -9.01
N ILE A 313 5.10 11.57 -10.28
CA ILE A 313 5.64 12.77 -10.91
C ILE A 313 4.55 13.69 -11.48
N GLY A 314 3.49 13.13 -12.08
CA GLY A 314 2.35 13.86 -12.65
C GLY A 314 2.66 14.65 -13.92
N ILE A 315 3.80 14.44 -14.53
CA ILE A 315 4.26 15.07 -15.77
C ILE A 315 4.65 13.96 -16.74
N ARG A 316 3.90 13.87 -17.85
CA ARG A 316 4.00 12.80 -18.85
C ARG A 316 5.43 12.53 -19.32
N ASP A 317 6.17 13.58 -19.69
CA ASP A 317 7.52 13.47 -20.26
C ASP A 317 8.53 12.89 -19.26
N PHE A 318 8.26 12.97 -17.97
CA PHE A 318 9.15 12.48 -16.92
C PHE A 318 8.77 11.08 -16.41
N VAL A 319 7.58 10.59 -16.73
CA VAL A 319 7.12 9.24 -16.34
C VAL A 319 8.09 8.15 -16.78
N PRO A 320 8.61 8.13 -18.02
CA PRO A 320 9.54 7.08 -18.44
C PRO A 320 10.81 7.02 -17.59
N ALA A 321 11.43 8.16 -17.29
CA ALA A 321 12.63 8.21 -16.48
C ALA A 321 12.41 7.67 -15.07
N MET A 322 11.27 8.02 -14.44
CA MET A 322 10.93 7.57 -13.11
C MET A 322 10.51 6.09 -13.07
N ALA A 323 9.89 5.58 -14.14
CA ALA A 323 9.59 4.15 -14.28
C ALA A 323 10.87 3.29 -14.35
N LEU A 324 11.87 3.71 -15.14
CA LEU A 324 13.17 3.04 -15.24
C LEU A 324 13.90 3.07 -13.90
N ALA A 325 13.91 4.23 -13.23
CA ALA A 325 14.53 4.38 -11.92
C ALA A 325 13.85 3.51 -10.84
N ALA A 326 12.53 3.33 -10.90
CA ALA A 326 11.80 2.44 -10.00
C ALA A 326 12.21 0.97 -10.16
N VAL A 327 12.38 0.50 -11.40
CA VAL A 327 12.88 -0.85 -11.69
C VAL A 327 14.32 -1.02 -11.19
N ALA A 328 15.18 -0.04 -11.45
CA ALA A 328 16.55 -0.04 -10.97
C ALA A 328 16.64 -0.03 -9.43
N ALA A 329 15.70 0.66 -8.74
CA ALA A 329 15.60 0.66 -7.28
C ALA A 329 15.10 -0.66 -6.68
N GLY A 330 14.61 -1.61 -7.50
CA GLY A 330 14.19 -2.94 -7.08
C GLY A 330 12.67 -3.14 -6.96
N ALA A 331 11.84 -2.29 -7.56
CA ALA A 331 10.39 -2.49 -7.62
C ALA A 331 10.03 -3.83 -8.27
N ASP A 332 9.03 -4.54 -7.73
CA ASP A 332 8.52 -5.79 -8.30
C ASP A 332 7.57 -5.54 -9.46
N SER A 333 6.97 -4.37 -9.48
CA SER A 333 6.05 -3.96 -10.54
C SER A 333 6.05 -2.44 -10.69
N ILE A 334 5.72 -1.98 -11.89
CA ILE A 334 5.43 -0.58 -12.18
C ILE A 334 3.99 -0.46 -12.69
N MET A 335 3.34 0.67 -12.35
CA MET A 335 1.97 0.97 -12.80
C MET A 335 1.97 2.26 -13.63
N ILE A 336 1.52 2.18 -14.87
CA ILE A 336 1.57 3.27 -15.85
C ILE A 336 0.17 3.63 -16.34
N GLU A 337 -0.15 4.91 -16.39
CA GLU A 337 -1.36 5.38 -17.07
C GLU A 337 -1.11 5.54 -18.56
N VAL A 338 -2.00 4.91 -19.35
CA VAL A 338 -1.97 4.96 -20.82
C VAL A 338 -3.34 5.39 -21.33
N HIS A 339 -3.36 6.33 -22.25
CA HIS A 339 -4.59 6.80 -22.88
C HIS A 339 -4.37 7.00 -24.39
N ASN A 340 -5.33 6.57 -25.20
CA ASN A 340 -5.25 6.69 -26.67
C ASN A 340 -5.45 8.12 -27.20
N ALA A 341 -6.14 8.98 -26.41
CA ALA A 341 -6.35 10.40 -26.69
C ALA A 341 -6.30 11.22 -25.37
N PRO A 342 -5.10 11.44 -24.77
CA PRO A 342 -4.96 12.07 -23.47
C PRO A 342 -5.59 13.46 -23.36
N GLU A 343 -5.66 14.19 -24.45
CA GLU A 343 -6.28 15.53 -24.55
C GLU A 343 -7.82 15.49 -24.40
N LEU A 344 -8.44 14.35 -24.62
CA LEU A 344 -9.89 14.13 -24.45
C LEU A 344 -10.23 13.40 -23.15
N ALA A 345 -9.22 13.00 -22.37
CA ALA A 345 -9.41 12.23 -21.15
C ALA A 345 -10.23 12.99 -20.11
N LYS A 346 -11.21 12.30 -19.51
CA LYS A 346 -12.04 12.86 -18.41
C LYS A 346 -11.30 12.89 -17.07
N SER A 347 -10.12 12.25 -17.02
CA SER A 347 -9.30 12.14 -15.80
C SER A 347 -7.82 11.96 -16.14
N ASP A 348 -6.96 12.79 -15.51
CA ASP A 348 -5.50 12.68 -15.49
C ASP A 348 -4.81 12.50 -16.87
N GLY A 349 -5.39 13.11 -17.93
CA GLY A 349 -4.87 13.01 -19.30
C GLY A 349 -3.45 13.58 -19.44
N GLU A 350 -3.14 14.67 -18.74
CA GLU A 350 -1.84 15.37 -18.82
C GLU A 350 -0.64 14.48 -18.43
N GLN A 351 -0.87 13.48 -17.58
CA GLN A 351 0.18 12.58 -17.11
C GLN A 351 0.20 11.22 -17.83
N SER A 352 -0.84 10.92 -18.64
CA SER A 352 -0.98 9.63 -19.32
C SER A 352 -0.10 9.53 -20.56
N LEU A 353 0.59 8.39 -20.74
CA LEU A 353 1.36 8.10 -21.94
C LEU A 353 0.45 7.75 -23.11
N LEU A 354 0.87 8.09 -24.32
CA LEU A 354 0.30 7.49 -25.53
C LEU A 354 0.73 6.01 -25.65
N PRO A 355 -0.06 5.15 -26.34
CA PRO A 355 0.30 3.75 -26.57
C PRO A 355 1.70 3.55 -27.15
N LYS A 356 2.12 4.40 -28.10
CA LYS A 356 3.45 4.35 -28.68
C LYS A 356 4.57 4.68 -27.68
N GLU A 357 4.35 5.67 -26.83
CA GLU A 357 5.30 6.05 -25.77
C GLU A 357 5.41 4.95 -24.73
N PHE A 358 4.30 4.28 -24.43
CA PHE A 358 4.27 3.12 -23.54
C PHE A 358 5.05 1.94 -24.12
N ASP A 359 4.91 1.64 -25.41
CA ASP A 359 5.69 0.60 -26.09
C ASP A 359 7.21 0.88 -26.02
N ASP A 360 7.61 2.13 -26.30
CA ASP A 360 9.00 2.57 -26.17
C ASP A 360 9.51 2.43 -24.71
N LEU A 361 8.67 2.76 -23.72
CA LEU A 361 8.99 2.59 -22.31
C LEU A 361 9.21 1.13 -21.96
N VAL A 362 8.31 0.22 -22.36
CA VAL A 362 8.40 -1.22 -22.02
C VAL A 362 9.70 -1.85 -22.55
N ARG A 363 10.14 -1.47 -23.75
CA ARG A 363 11.43 -1.91 -24.31
C ARG A 363 12.59 -1.49 -23.40
N ARG A 364 12.61 -0.22 -22.99
CA ARG A 364 13.66 0.31 -22.09
C ARG A 364 13.58 -0.30 -20.68
N VAL A 365 12.39 -0.61 -20.18
CA VAL A 365 12.18 -1.31 -18.91
C VAL A 365 12.81 -2.69 -18.94
N ARG A 366 12.71 -3.40 -20.07
CA ARG A 366 13.36 -4.71 -20.26
C ARG A 366 14.89 -4.59 -20.12
N ASP A 367 15.51 -3.62 -20.81
CA ASP A 367 16.94 -3.40 -20.75
C ASP A 367 17.42 -3.13 -19.31
N VAL A 368 16.68 -2.29 -18.55
CA VAL A 368 17.00 -2.00 -17.15
C VAL A 368 16.78 -3.21 -16.26
N ALA A 369 15.70 -3.96 -16.45
CA ALA A 369 15.44 -5.18 -15.70
C ALA A 369 16.57 -6.21 -15.87
N GLU A 370 17.02 -6.43 -17.10
CA GLU A 370 18.17 -7.29 -17.40
C GLU A 370 19.46 -6.79 -16.74
N ALA A 371 19.74 -5.48 -16.80
CA ALA A 371 20.91 -4.86 -16.19
C ALA A 371 20.99 -5.07 -14.66
N VAL A 372 19.82 -5.16 -13.99
CA VAL A 372 19.74 -5.44 -12.55
C VAL A 372 19.48 -6.92 -12.23
N GLY A 373 19.66 -7.82 -13.20
CA GLY A 373 19.56 -9.28 -13.03
C GLY A 373 18.13 -9.81 -12.90
N ARG A 374 17.13 -9.04 -13.39
CA ARG A 374 15.72 -9.41 -13.43
C ARG A 374 15.24 -9.69 -14.86
N ALA A 375 14.00 -10.11 -15.03
CA ALA A 375 13.36 -10.32 -16.32
C ALA A 375 12.10 -9.43 -16.43
N LEU A 376 11.59 -9.27 -17.66
CA LEU A 376 10.32 -8.62 -17.95
C LEU A 376 9.44 -9.56 -18.78
#